data_ad0c8a6b7254561630ae6fddfdbc4377
#
_entry.id   ad0c8a6b7254561630ae6fddfdbc4377
#
_cell.length_a   1.000
_cell.length_b   1.000
_cell.length_c   1.000
_cell.angle_alpha   90.00
_cell.angle_beta   90.00
_cell.angle_gamma   90.00
#
_symmetry.space_group_name_H-M   'P 1'
#
loop_
_entity.id
_entity.type
_entity.pdbx_description
1 polymer ?
#
loop_
_entity_poly.entity_id
_entity_poly.type
_entity_poly.pdbx_seq_one_letter_code
_entity_poly.pdbx_strand_id
1 'polypeptide(L)'
;MMKNTNWGFIFKRNIALAILSLMIFENIFVGDVQAKVPTESSVSQEMCSPSYWNSLFANDQVLMNINQINKYNTLALKTEGCNMHDLTAMDSSFNGSELKAELANSIISEAPTKPIFVNSVAVDTSAYYTGVSQAVAATGWDGILYPKYALAVSQTQIKSIPTADYIGYSEFDSDDEVVLSSLRVNEPFLVKQCAVVGGNVFYYGYSSNVSGWVLDKDIAFCDTKSQWLNMWQTSADKSDFIVVTTDYFTLSESHYAPATSGVKLTMGTTLKLVPENDIPRNIAMRGTWNNYVAYLPTRDANGRLEKQIALIAQNKDVNVGYLPMTSENIVNLSFKYLGDTYGWGGMLDSVDCSAFVRNVYKCFGLEMPRNTNWQKEVPGTCLNVSDYDSATKAAIISQCTPGTPLYMPGHTMIYLGTIEGTNYVISALGSTSDSSGALDVKVQNTVAITPLTVRRKNETTWLDNINGIVIPWNLQ
;
A
#
# COMPACT_ATOMS: atom_id res chain seq x y z
N MET A 1 76.40 46.78 8.87
CA MET A 1 76.24 45.83 9.97
C MET A 1 74.88 45.16 9.78
N MET A 2 74.87 43.95 9.21
CA MET A 2 73.67 43.15 8.94
C MET A 2 73.38 42.26 10.14
N LYS A 3 72.14 42.37 10.70
CA LYS A 3 71.66 41.42 11.69
C LYS A 3 70.92 40.29 10.96
N ASN A 4 71.56 39.11 10.96
CA ASN A 4 70.91 37.86 10.54
C ASN A 4 69.86 37.47 11.58
N THR A 5 68.62 37.52 11.21
CA THR A 5 67.50 36.99 12.02
C THR A 5 67.24 35.54 11.58
N ASN A 6 67.34 34.64 12.54
CA ASN A 6 67.10 33.18 12.43
C ASN A 6 65.62 32.85 12.13
N TRP A 7 65.19 33.03 10.91
CA TRP A 7 63.82 32.64 10.48
C TRP A 7 63.69 31.15 10.13
N GLY A 8 64.77 30.45 9.93
CA GLY A 8 64.76 29.05 9.55
C GLY A 8 64.37 28.06 10.66
N PHE A 9 64.55 28.45 11.94
CA PHE A 9 64.30 27.54 13.07
C PHE A 9 62.83 27.57 13.53
N ILE A 10 62.14 28.69 13.39
CA ILE A 10 60.73 28.86 13.75
C ILE A 10 59.84 28.15 12.71
N PHE A 11 60.19 28.17 11.42
CA PHE A 11 59.40 27.55 10.35
C PHE A 11 59.46 26.02 10.45
N LYS A 12 60.60 25.44 10.77
CA LYS A 12 60.74 23.94 10.92
C LYS A 12 60.04 23.43 12.18
N ARG A 13 59.93 24.22 13.25
CA ARG A 13 59.23 23.80 14.48
C ARG A 13 57.71 23.88 14.36
N ASN A 14 57.21 24.84 13.57
CA ASN A 14 55.78 24.93 13.32
C ASN A 14 55.26 23.90 12.32
N ILE A 15 56.09 23.48 11.36
CA ILE A 15 55.72 22.35 10.44
C ILE A 15 55.76 21.02 11.19
N ALA A 16 56.70 20.79 12.09
CA ALA A 16 56.76 19.55 12.89
C ALA A 16 55.57 19.45 13.87
N LEU A 17 55.12 20.56 14.45
CA LEU A 17 53.92 20.61 15.29
C LEU A 17 52.61 20.46 14.52
N ALA A 18 52.54 20.99 13.30
CA ALA A 18 51.39 20.81 12.41
C ALA A 18 51.26 19.36 11.88
N ILE A 19 52.39 18.71 11.58
CA ILE A 19 52.43 17.30 11.17
C ILE A 19 52.11 16.39 12.35
N LEU A 20 52.58 16.69 13.57
CA LEU A 20 52.24 15.93 14.77
C LEU A 20 50.77 16.09 15.17
N SER A 21 50.16 17.27 14.97
CA SER A 21 48.74 17.46 15.16
C SER A 21 47.88 16.78 14.09
N LEU A 22 48.35 16.70 12.82
CA LEU A 22 47.66 15.90 11.80
C LEU A 22 47.76 14.38 12.06
N MET A 23 48.94 13.89 12.57
CA MET A 23 49.06 12.47 12.90
C MET A 23 48.32 12.05 14.18
N ILE A 24 48.01 12.99 15.06
CA ILE A 24 47.18 12.70 16.25
C ILE A 24 45.68 12.70 15.89
N PHE A 25 45.26 13.40 14.81
CA PHE A 25 43.88 13.36 14.33
C PHE A 25 43.59 12.13 13.46
N GLU A 26 44.57 11.43 12.92
CA GLU A 26 44.37 10.18 12.14
C GLU A 26 44.14 8.94 13.01
N ASN A 27 44.23 9.02 14.33
CA ASN A 27 43.98 7.90 15.25
C ASN A 27 42.85 8.16 16.25
N ILE A 28 41.95 9.11 16.00
CA ILE A 28 40.59 8.98 16.52
C ILE A 28 39.92 7.98 15.55
N PHE A 29 40.02 6.70 15.86
CA PHE A 29 39.04 5.74 15.47
C PHE A 29 37.71 6.28 16.03
N VAL A 30 37.03 7.10 15.23
CA VAL A 30 35.58 7.10 15.25
C VAL A 30 35.26 5.68 14.79
N GLY A 31 35.17 4.74 15.75
CA GLY A 31 34.54 3.48 15.47
C GLY A 31 33.23 3.86 14.83
N ASP A 32 32.99 3.36 13.62
CA ASP A 32 31.70 3.48 12.99
C ASP A 32 30.68 3.03 14.02
N VAL A 33 30.10 4.00 14.73
CA VAL A 33 28.88 3.78 15.48
C VAL A 33 27.80 3.67 14.40
N GLN A 34 27.79 2.53 13.71
CA GLN A 34 26.63 2.16 12.91
C GLN A 34 25.45 2.16 13.87
N ALA A 35 24.55 3.09 13.66
CA ALA A 35 23.30 3.13 14.39
C ALA A 35 22.64 1.76 14.21
N LYS A 36 22.55 0.99 15.33
CA LYS A 36 21.95 -0.35 15.31
C LYS A 36 20.45 -0.17 15.25
N VAL A 37 19.83 -0.59 14.17
CA VAL A 37 18.37 -0.64 14.05
C VAL A 37 17.88 -1.84 14.88
N PRO A 38 16.95 -1.65 15.84
CA PRO A 38 16.35 -2.78 16.56
C PRO A 38 15.64 -3.73 15.61
N THR A 39 15.89 -5.02 15.77
CA THR A 39 15.27 -6.10 14.96
C THR A 39 14.73 -7.19 15.89
N GLU A 40 13.96 -8.11 15.36
CA GLU A 40 13.67 -9.39 16.00
C GLU A 40 15.01 -10.12 16.28
N SER A 41 15.11 -10.89 17.37
CA SER A 41 16.40 -11.40 17.91
C SER A 41 17.18 -12.29 16.95
N SER A 42 16.51 -13.00 16.03
CA SER A 42 17.14 -13.86 15.01
C SER A 42 17.41 -13.13 13.69
N VAL A 43 17.01 -11.86 13.56
CA VAL A 43 17.19 -11.06 12.34
C VAL A 43 18.44 -10.20 12.49
N SER A 44 19.47 -10.50 11.70
CA SER A 44 20.69 -9.69 11.66
C SER A 44 20.47 -8.37 10.89
N GLN A 45 21.36 -7.40 11.12
CA GLN A 45 21.31 -6.12 10.39
C GLN A 45 21.45 -6.29 8.87
N GLU A 46 22.20 -7.29 8.42
CA GLU A 46 22.36 -7.60 7.00
C GLU A 46 21.06 -8.08 6.37
N MET A 47 20.24 -8.83 7.12
CA MET A 47 18.91 -9.27 6.69
C MET A 47 17.95 -8.10 6.45
N CYS A 48 18.21 -6.91 7.00
CA CYS A 48 17.42 -5.71 6.75
C CYS A 48 17.70 -5.06 5.37
N SER A 49 18.50 -5.70 4.53
CA SER A 49 18.74 -5.28 3.15
C SER A 49 18.15 -6.28 2.15
N PRO A 50 17.43 -5.82 1.11
CA PRO A 50 16.92 -6.72 0.07
C PRO A 50 18.04 -7.45 -0.67
N SER A 51 19.23 -6.85 -0.79
CA SER A 51 20.39 -7.49 -1.44
C SER A 51 20.87 -8.74 -0.72
N TYR A 52 20.72 -8.82 0.62
CA TYR A 52 21.00 -10.04 1.37
C TYR A 52 20.14 -11.21 0.87
N TRP A 53 18.84 -11.01 0.81
CA TRP A 53 17.89 -12.04 0.38
C TRP A 53 18.05 -12.39 -1.09
N ASN A 54 18.24 -11.38 -1.94
CA ASN A 54 18.46 -11.58 -3.37
C ASN A 54 19.74 -12.38 -3.67
N SER A 55 20.75 -12.33 -2.80
CA SER A 55 21.97 -13.13 -2.93
C SER A 55 21.77 -14.63 -2.68
N LEU A 56 20.66 -15.03 -2.05
CA LEU A 56 20.38 -16.43 -1.72
C LEU A 56 19.77 -17.22 -2.86
N PHE A 57 19.29 -16.56 -3.92
CA PHE A 57 18.72 -17.24 -5.09
C PHE A 57 19.45 -16.83 -6.38
N ALA A 58 19.80 -17.85 -7.17
CA ALA A 58 20.79 -17.72 -8.23
C ALA A 58 20.25 -17.18 -9.58
N ASN A 59 18.92 -17.09 -9.78
CA ASN A 59 18.33 -16.72 -11.06
C ASN A 59 17.07 -15.88 -10.85
N ASP A 60 17.13 -14.65 -11.34
CA ASP A 60 15.98 -13.74 -11.41
C ASP A 60 15.16 -14.00 -12.66
N GLN A 61 14.46 -15.13 -12.69
CA GLN A 61 13.56 -15.47 -13.78
C GLN A 61 12.25 -14.70 -13.68
N VAL A 62 11.71 -14.31 -14.84
CA VAL A 62 10.36 -13.76 -14.94
C VAL A 62 9.35 -14.83 -14.55
N LEU A 63 8.67 -14.65 -13.43
CA LEU A 63 7.69 -15.59 -12.87
C LEU A 63 6.40 -15.62 -13.71
N MET A 64 5.96 -14.45 -14.17
CA MET A 64 4.83 -14.29 -15.08
C MET A 64 5.16 -13.28 -16.16
N ASN A 65 4.93 -13.65 -17.41
CA ASN A 65 4.92 -12.69 -18.50
C ASN A 65 3.57 -11.96 -18.57
N ILE A 66 3.51 -10.92 -19.39
CA ILE A 66 2.35 -10.05 -19.53
C ILE A 66 1.05 -10.77 -19.89
N ASN A 67 1.12 -11.79 -20.76
CA ASN A 67 -0.07 -12.55 -21.17
C ASN A 67 -0.61 -13.40 -20.01
N GLN A 68 0.29 -13.93 -19.18
CA GLN A 68 -0.07 -14.67 -17.98
C GLN A 68 -0.71 -13.75 -16.94
N ILE A 69 -0.17 -12.53 -16.74
CA ILE A 69 -0.76 -11.53 -15.84
C ILE A 69 -2.17 -11.14 -16.32
N ASN A 70 -2.36 -10.88 -17.61
CA ASN A 70 -3.68 -10.56 -18.17
C ASN A 70 -4.66 -11.74 -18.02
N LYS A 71 -4.19 -12.99 -18.23
CA LYS A 71 -4.99 -14.20 -18.01
C LYS A 71 -5.39 -14.31 -16.53
N TYR A 72 -4.43 -14.12 -15.62
CA TYR A 72 -4.67 -14.15 -14.17
C TYR A 72 -5.74 -13.12 -13.79
N ASN A 73 -5.58 -11.85 -14.17
CA ASN A 73 -6.53 -10.78 -13.82
C ASN A 73 -7.94 -11.08 -14.35
N THR A 74 -8.05 -11.63 -15.56
CA THR A 74 -9.34 -12.04 -16.14
C THR A 74 -9.97 -13.19 -15.36
N LEU A 75 -9.17 -14.14 -14.90
CA LEU A 75 -9.66 -15.28 -14.10
C LEU A 75 -10.04 -14.83 -12.68
N ALA A 76 -9.25 -13.95 -12.05
CA ALA A 76 -9.52 -13.44 -10.70
C ALA A 76 -10.88 -12.72 -10.61
N LEU A 77 -11.25 -11.95 -11.64
CA LEU A 77 -12.58 -11.33 -11.74
C LEU A 77 -13.74 -12.32 -11.85
N LYS A 78 -13.47 -13.57 -12.27
CA LYS A 78 -14.48 -14.63 -12.45
C LYS A 78 -14.46 -15.65 -11.31
N THR A 79 -13.46 -15.63 -10.46
CA THR A 79 -13.32 -16.55 -9.33
C THR A 79 -14.14 -16.02 -8.16
N GLU A 80 -15.20 -16.71 -7.79
CA GLU A 80 -16.17 -16.29 -6.77
C GLU A 80 -15.52 -15.92 -5.43
N GLY A 81 -14.60 -16.75 -4.94
CA GLY A 81 -13.89 -16.50 -3.68
C GLY A 81 -12.98 -15.27 -3.66
N CYS A 82 -12.58 -14.73 -4.82
CA CYS A 82 -11.77 -13.51 -4.92
C CYS A 82 -12.53 -12.24 -4.53
N ASN A 83 -13.84 -12.23 -4.66
CA ASN A 83 -14.70 -11.07 -4.38
C ASN A 83 -14.24 -9.76 -5.06
N MET A 84 -13.81 -9.87 -6.32
CA MET A 84 -13.37 -8.74 -7.12
C MET A 84 -14.46 -8.26 -8.08
N HIS A 85 -14.47 -6.96 -8.38
CA HIS A 85 -15.49 -6.33 -9.21
C HIS A 85 -14.93 -5.94 -10.58
N ASP A 86 -15.58 -6.41 -11.65
CA ASP A 86 -15.36 -5.88 -13.00
C ASP A 86 -16.16 -4.58 -13.18
N LEU A 87 -15.55 -3.48 -12.78
CA LEU A 87 -16.20 -2.16 -12.86
C LEU A 87 -16.60 -1.78 -14.29
N THR A 88 -15.96 -2.37 -15.30
CA THR A 88 -16.25 -2.06 -16.71
C THR A 88 -17.54 -2.72 -17.21
N ALA A 89 -17.98 -3.77 -16.53
CA ALA A 89 -19.22 -4.50 -16.81
C ALA A 89 -20.41 -4.06 -15.93
N MET A 90 -20.21 -3.15 -14.96
CA MET A 90 -21.23 -2.75 -13.98
C MET A 90 -21.96 -1.46 -14.38
N ASP A 91 -22.44 -1.34 -15.61
CA ASP A 91 -23.06 -0.12 -16.14
C ASP A 91 -24.61 -0.22 -16.31
N SER A 92 -25.22 -1.31 -15.83
CA SER A 92 -26.67 -1.48 -15.88
C SER A 92 -27.41 -0.51 -14.95
N SER A 93 -28.62 -0.09 -15.37
CA SER A 93 -29.51 0.70 -14.53
C SER A 93 -29.96 -0.07 -13.30
N PHE A 94 -30.32 0.64 -12.25
CA PHE A 94 -30.79 0.09 -10.99
C PHE A 94 -31.82 1.04 -10.33
N ASN A 95 -32.59 0.54 -9.36
CA ASN A 95 -33.53 1.33 -8.60
C ASN A 95 -32.81 2.02 -7.42
N GLY A 96 -32.67 3.34 -7.47
CA GLY A 96 -32.00 4.13 -6.44
C GLY A 96 -32.72 4.11 -5.09
N SER A 97 -34.06 4.09 -5.10
CA SER A 97 -34.87 4.03 -3.87
C SER A 97 -34.70 2.68 -3.15
N GLU A 98 -34.64 1.58 -3.89
CA GLU A 98 -34.39 0.25 -3.32
C GLU A 98 -32.97 0.17 -2.74
N LEU A 99 -31.96 0.58 -3.50
CA LEU A 99 -30.57 0.59 -3.03
C LEU A 99 -30.41 1.49 -1.79
N LYS A 100 -31.03 2.66 -1.77
CA LYS A 100 -31.02 3.57 -0.62
C LYS A 100 -31.60 2.90 0.64
N ALA A 101 -32.74 2.20 0.50
CA ALA A 101 -33.36 1.49 1.60
C ALA A 101 -32.52 0.30 2.08
N GLU A 102 -31.92 -0.44 1.15
CA GLU A 102 -30.99 -1.53 1.45
C GLU A 102 -29.78 -1.03 2.27
N LEU A 103 -29.13 0.04 1.82
CA LEU A 103 -27.98 0.63 2.50
C LEU A 103 -28.35 1.18 3.88
N ALA A 104 -29.49 1.85 4.02
CA ALA A 104 -29.95 2.33 5.32
C ALA A 104 -30.23 1.17 6.30
N ASN A 105 -30.80 0.07 5.82
CA ASN A 105 -31.07 -1.12 6.63
C ASN A 105 -29.76 -1.86 7.00
N SER A 106 -28.81 -1.99 6.07
CA SER A 106 -27.53 -2.65 6.36
C SER A 106 -26.74 -1.92 7.45
N ILE A 107 -26.75 -0.60 7.47
CA ILE A 107 -26.12 0.20 8.53
C ILE A 107 -26.65 -0.18 9.92
N ILE A 108 -27.96 -0.42 10.06
CA ILE A 108 -28.55 -0.86 11.32
C ILE A 108 -28.21 -2.31 11.64
N SER A 109 -28.33 -3.21 10.66
CA SER A 109 -28.14 -4.65 10.87
C SER A 109 -26.69 -5.03 11.15
N GLU A 110 -25.74 -4.25 10.64
CA GLU A 110 -24.29 -4.44 10.80
C GLU A 110 -23.71 -3.63 11.98
N ALA A 111 -24.55 -2.86 12.69
CA ALA A 111 -24.11 -2.11 13.87
C ALA A 111 -23.50 -3.05 14.92
N PRO A 112 -22.33 -2.73 15.47
CA PRO A 112 -21.68 -3.59 16.46
C PRO A 112 -22.53 -3.66 17.76
N THR A 113 -22.51 -4.81 18.40
CA THR A 113 -23.20 -5.02 19.69
C THR A 113 -22.41 -4.48 20.89
N LYS A 114 -21.14 -4.21 20.71
CA LYS A 114 -20.25 -3.63 21.74
C LYS A 114 -20.27 -2.10 21.70
N PRO A 115 -19.95 -1.43 22.82
CA PRO A 115 -19.83 0.03 22.85
C PRO A 115 -18.82 0.54 21.83
N ILE A 116 -19.10 1.70 21.25
CA ILE A 116 -18.19 2.42 20.35
C ILE A 116 -17.72 3.74 20.93
N PHE A 117 -16.58 4.18 20.45
CA PHE A 117 -16.01 5.49 20.71
C PHE A 117 -15.95 6.25 19.38
N VAL A 118 -16.58 7.40 19.31
CA VAL A 118 -16.56 8.29 18.16
C VAL A 118 -15.57 9.42 18.48
N ASN A 119 -14.49 9.51 17.71
CA ASN A 119 -13.41 10.48 17.95
C ASN A 119 -12.94 10.46 19.42
N SER A 120 -12.70 9.25 19.97
CA SER A 120 -12.30 8.99 21.36
C SER A 120 -13.37 9.29 22.43
N VAL A 121 -14.61 9.55 22.06
CA VAL A 121 -15.73 9.79 23.02
C VAL A 121 -16.71 8.63 22.96
N ALA A 122 -17.02 8.04 24.11
CA ALA A 122 -18.02 6.97 24.21
C ALA A 122 -19.42 7.51 23.83
N VAL A 123 -20.10 6.80 22.93
CA VAL A 123 -21.44 7.15 22.47
C VAL A 123 -22.38 5.96 22.53
N ASP A 124 -23.69 6.21 22.51
CA ASP A 124 -24.68 5.15 22.31
C ASP A 124 -24.59 4.62 20.88
N THR A 125 -24.16 3.37 20.76
CA THR A 125 -23.95 2.69 19.47
C THR A 125 -25.22 2.67 18.63
N SER A 126 -26.36 2.30 19.23
CA SER A 126 -27.64 2.21 18.52
C SER A 126 -28.12 3.57 18.03
N ALA A 127 -28.02 4.60 18.87
CA ALA A 127 -28.39 5.96 18.48
C ALA A 127 -27.51 6.50 17.35
N TYR A 128 -26.18 6.26 17.39
CA TYR A 128 -25.25 6.69 16.35
C TYR A 128 -25.58 6.06 15.00
N TYR A 129 -25.68 4.72 14.94
CA TYR A 129 -25.96 3.99 13.69
C TYR A 129 -27.37 4.29 13.16
N THR A 130 -28.35 4.45 14.06
CA THR A 130 -29.71 4.91 13.68
C THR A 130 -29.67 6.29 13.02
N GLY A 131 -28.92 7.22 13.58
CA GLY A 131 -28.77 8.57 13.01
C GLY A 131 -28.15 8.56 11.62
N VAL A 132 -27.08 7.77 11.42
CA VAL A 132 -26.45 7.59 10.10
C VAL A 132 -27.42 6.96 9.09
N SER A 133 -28.12 5.88 9.47
CA SER A 133 -29.11 5.20 8.64
C SER A 133 -30.24 6.15 8.21
N GLN A 134 -30.80 6.93 9.13
CA GLN A 134 -31.85 7.92 8.83
C GLN A 134 -31.34 8.99 7.86
N ALA A 135 -30.10 9.45 8.00
CA ALA A 135 -29.51 10.41 7.09
C ALA A 135 -29.36 9.84 5.67
N VAL A 136 -28.94 8.57 5.53
CA VAL A 136 -28.88 7.86 4.23
C VAL A 136 -30.27 7.75 3.62
N ALA A 137 -31.27 7.34 4.38
CA ALA A 137 -32.64 7.23 3.91
C ALA A 137 -33.23 8.58 3.46
N ALA A 138 -32.84 9.67 4.13
CA ALA A 138 -33.38 11.01 3.85
C ALA A 138 -32.73 11.70 2.64
N THR A 139 -31.45 11.45 2.37
CA THR A 139 -30.64 12.24 1.43
C THR A 139 -30.16 11.48 0.19
N GLY A 140 -30.35 10.16 0.15
CA GLY A 140 -29.96 9.33 -0.99
C GLY A 140 -30.82 9.57 -2.24
N TRP A 141 -30.27 9.20 -3.40
CA TRP A 141 -30.94 9.35 -4.69
C TRP A 141 -32.10 8.37 -4.87
N ASP A 142 -33.11 8.83 -5.59
CA ASP A 142 -34.32 8.06 -5.92
C ASP A 142 -34.45 7.80 -7.43
N GLY A 143 -35.38 6.90 -7.80
CA GLY A 143 -35.74 6.59 -9.17
C GLY A 143 -34.79 5.59 -9.84
N ILE A 144 -34.91 5.50 -11.18
CA ILE A 144 -34.03 4.64 -11.99
C ILE A 144 -32.75 5.39 -12.31
N LEU A 145 -31.63 4.84 -11.88
CA LEU A 145 -30.30 5.44 -11.98
C LEU A 145 -29.36 4.56 -12.79
N TYR A 146 -28.30 5.20 -13.28
CA TYR A 146 -27.11 4.54 -13.83
C TYR A 146 -25.92 4.87 -12.94
N PRO A 147 -24.94 3.95 -12.84
CA PRO A 147 -23.70 4.23 -12.12
C PRO A 147 -22.98 5.45 -12.72
N LYS A 148 -22.35 6.25 -11.87
CA LYS A 148 -21.52 7.38 -12.29
C LYS A 148 -20.07 7.02 -12.16
N TYR A 149 -19.28 7.36 -13.16
CA TYR A 149 -17.85 7.09 -13.24
C TYR A 149 -17.07 8.13 -12.47
N ALA A 150 -16.23 7.72 -11.53
CA ALA A 150 -15.38 8.61 -10.76
C ALA A 150 -13.95 8.08 -10.63
N LEU A 151 -13.02 8.98 -10.33
CA LEU A 151 -11.62 8.67 -10.02
C LEU A 151 -11.27 9.29 -8.69
N ALA A 152 -10.45 8.60 -7.89
CA ALA A 152 -9.87 9.19 -6.70
C ALA A 152 -8.85 10.28 -7.11
N VAL A 153 -8.97 11.45 -6.50
CA VAL A 153 -8.06 12.61 -6.72
C VAL A 153 -7.08 12.79 -5.55
N SER A 154 -7.33 12.12 -4.46
CA SER A 154 -6.44 11.95 -3.31
C SER A 154 -6.47 10.49 -2.84
N GLN A 155 -5.49 10.08 -2.04
CA GLN A 155 -5.64 8.84 -1.29
C GLN A 155 -6.80 9.01 -0.32
N THR A 156 -7.79 8.12 -0.39
CA THR A 156 -9.01 8.20 0.43
C THR A 156 -9.45 6.86 0.95
N GLN A 157 -10.13 6.85 2.08
CA GLN A 157 -10.66 5.63 2.69
C GLN A 157 -12.02 5.27 2.10
N ILE A 158 -12.26 3.96 1.96
CA ILE A 158 -13.58 3.40 1.72
C ILE A 158 -14.09 2.87 3.06
N LYS A 159 -15.23 3.40 3.53
CA LYS A 159 -15.83 3.06 4.82
C LYS A 159 -17.13 2.25 4.64
N SER A 160 -17.46 1.42 5.64
CA SER A 160 -18.69 0.64 5.66
C SER A 160 -19.94 1.53 5.86
N ILE A 161 -19.78 2.65 6.54
CA ILE A 161 -20.83 3.65 6.75
C ILE A 161 -20.35 5.05 6.34
N PRO A 162 -21.26 5.96 5.90
CA PRO A 162 -20.91 7.31 5.49
C PRO A 162 -20.63 8.20 6.71
N THR A 163 -19.39 8.19 7.19
CA THR A 163 -18.96 9.04 8.31
C THR A 163 -17.57 9.58 8.11
N ALA A 164 -17.35 10.83 8.52
CA ALA A 164 -16.04 11.44 8.63
C ALA A 164 -15.38 11.14 10.00
N ASP A 165 -16.17 10.61 10.94
CA ASP A 165 -15.68 10.29 12.27
C ASP A 165 -14.75 9.09 12.27
N TYR A 166 -13.90 9.03 13.28
CA TYR A 166 -13.09 7.87 13.66
C TYR A 166 -13.90 7.01 14.64
N ILE A 167 -14.09 5.74 14.30
CA ILE A 167 -14.87 4.81 15.12
C ILE A 167 -13.96 3.74 15.68
N GLY A 168 -13.80 3.72 17.00
CA GLY A 168 -13.03 2.67 17.71
C GLY A 168 -13.89 1.91 18.71
N TYR A 169 -13.34 0.82 19.26
CA TYR A 169 -13.95 0.06 20.35
C TYR A 169 -13.36 0.40 21.73
N SER A 170 -12.42 1.33 21.76
CA SER A 170 -11.85 1.94 22.95
C SER A 170 -11.58 3.42 22.73
N GLU A 171 -11.32 4.16 23.82
CA GLU A 171 -10.96 5.58 23.76
C GLU A 171 -9.70 5.85 22.91
N PHE A 172 -8.76 4.91 22.91
CA PHE A 172 -7.49 4.99 22.17
C PHE A 172 -7.31 3.77 21.26
N ASP A 173 -8.29 3.51 20.41
CA ASP A 173 -8.19 2.46 19.41
C ASP A 173 -7.22 2.89 18.30
N SER A 174 -6.34 1.99 17.87
CA SER A 174 -5.39 2.25 16.77
C SER A 174 -6.05 2.14 15.40
N ASP A 175 -7.18 1.47 15.30
CA ASP A 175 -7.86 1.17 14.05
C ASP A 175 -9.23 1.88 13.98
N ASP A 176 -9.53 2.49 12.83
CA ASP A 176 -10.89 2.96 12.52
C ASP A 176 -11.69 1.76 12.01
N GLU A 177 -12.54 1.24 12.85
CA GLU A 177 -13.26 -0.03 12.66
C GLU A 177 -14.26 -0.03 11.49
N VAL A 178 -14.60 1.13 10.96
CA VAL A 178 -15.48 1.26 9.78
C VAL A 178 -14.70 1.40 8.48
N VAL A 179 -13.37 1.45 8.52
CA VAL A 179 -12.54 1.49 7.31
C VAL A 179 -12.42 0.09 6.73
N LEU A 180 -12.78 -0.07 5.46
CA LEU A 180 -12.68 -1.32 4.70
C LEU A 180 -11.41 -1.39 3.86
N SER A 181 -11.04 -0.27 3.24
CA SER A 181 -9.92 -0.16 2.31
C SER A 181 -9.60 1.31 2.02
N SER A 182 -8.65 1.53 1.11
CA SER A 182 -8.37 2.84 0.53
C SER A 182 -8.32 2.78 -1.00
N LEU A 183 -8.59 3.92 -1.63
CA LEU A 183 -8.29 4.20 -3.04
C LEU A 183 -6.99 4.98 -3.13
N ARG A 184 -6.16 4.65 -4.09
CA ARG A 184 -5.01 5.47 -4.51
C ARG A 184 -5.49 6.56 -5.45
N VAL A 185 -4.68 7.59 -5.64
CA VAL A 185 -4.89 8.55 -6.71
C VAL A 185 -5.03 7.84 -8.06
N ASN A 186 -5.99 8.26 -8.87
CA ASN A 186 -6.35 7.69 -10.17
C ASN A 186 -6.98 6.28 -10.12
N GLU A 187 -7.27 5.72 -8.94
CA GLU A 187 -8.05 4.48 -8.88
C GLU A 187 -9.52 4.74 -9.24
N PRO A 188 -10.13 3.83 -10.03
CA PRO A 188 -11.53 3.95 -10.45
C PRO A 188 -12.50 3.67 -9.29
N PHE A 189 -13.57 4.44 -9.27
CA PHE A 189 -14.68 4.23 -8.35
C PHE A 189 -16.01 4.40 -9.11
N LEU A 190 -16.89 3.42 -8.99
CA LEU A 190 -18.18 3.40 -9.66
C LEU A 190 -19.29 3.76 -8.67
N VAL A 191 -19.76 5.00 -8.72
CA VAL A 191 -20.72 5.55 -7.75
C VAL A 191 -22.15 5.13 -8.10
N LYS A 192 -22.89 4.64 -7.10
CA LYS A 192 -24.28 4.22 -7.23
C LYS A 192 -25.26 4.98 -6.32
N GLN A 193 -24.77 5.56 -5.23
CA GLN A 193 -25.65 6.26 -4.28
C GLN A 193 -24.92 7.43 -3.63
N CYS A 194 -25.64 8.33 -2.98
CA CYS A 194 -25.08 9.39 -2.15
C CYS A 194 -25.76 9.44 -0.79
N ALA A 195 -25.13 10.12 0.15
CA ALA A 195 -25.72 10.49 1.43
C ALA A 195 -25.10 11.78 1.94
N VAL A 196 -25.86 12.55 2.75
CA VAL A 196 -25.35 13.70 3.50
C VAL A 196 -25.45 13.37 4.98
N VAL A 197 -24.28 13.21 5.63
CA VAL A 197 -24.18 12.83 7.03
C VAL A 197 -23.23 13.79 7.75
N GLY A 198 -23.67 14.38 8.86
CA GLY A 198 -22.85 15.34 9.61
C GLY A 198 -22.40 16.56 8.79
N GLY A 199 -23.18 16.96 7.78
CA GLY A 199 -22.85 18.07 6.87
C GLY A 199 -21.85 17.70 5.75
N ASN A 200 -21.35 16.48 5.70
CA ASN A 200 -20.48 15.98 4.65
C ASN A 200 -21.27 15.16 3.62
N VAL A 201 -20.86 15.26 2.35
CA VAL A 201 -21.42 14.44 1.26
C VAL A 201 -20.54 13.20 1.09
N PHE A 202 -21.17 12.05 1.00
CA PHE A 202 -20.54 10.76 0.76
C PHE A 202 -21.16 10.10 -0.46
N TYR A 203 -20.36 9.32 -1.17
CA TYR A 203 -20.81 8.50 -2.29
C TYR A 203 -20.56 7.03 -1.98
N TYR A 204 -21.61 6.23 -2.09
CA TYR A 204 -21.50 4.77 -2.07
C TYR A 204 -21.24 4.27 -3.47
N GLY A 205 -20.31 3.32 -3.57
CA GLY A 205 -19.96 2.72 -4.85
C GLY A 205 -19.02 1.53 -4.71
N TYR A 206 -18.44 1.18 -5.83
CA TYR A 206 -17.58 0.01 -5.99
C TYR A 206 -16.18 0.44 -6.44
N SER A 207 -15.17 -0.07 -5.77
CA SER A 207 -13.82 -0.22 -6.30
C SER A 207 -13.65 -1.61 -6.90
N SER A 208 -12.49 -1.91 -7.49
CA SER A 208 -12.19 -3.28 -7.97
C SER A 208 -12.20 -4.35 -6.87
N ASN A 209 -12.13 -3.96 -5.60
CA ASN A 209 -11.90 -4.88 -4.47
C ASN A 209 -12.94 -4.83 -3.36
N VAL A 210 -13.62 -3.72 -3.15
CA VAL A 210 -14.63 -3.53 -2.11
C VAL A 210 -15.68 -2.54 -2.56
N SER A 211 -16.87 -2.61 -1.96
CA SER A 211 -17.89 -1.58 -2.03
C SER A 211 -17.98 -0.84 -0.69
N GLY A 212 -18.35 0.44 -0.73
CA GLY A 212 -18.50 1.24 0.48
C GLY A 212 -18.60 2.73 0.17
N TRP A 213 -18.44 3.55 1.20
CA TRP A 213 -18.62 4.99 1.15
C TRP A 213 -17.30 5.72 1.09
N VAL A 214 -17.19 6.69 0.19
CA VAL A 214 -16.07 7.63 0.08
C VAL A 214 -16.53 9.07 0.22
N LEU A 215 -15.66 9.93 0.72
CA LEU A 215 -15.95 11.35 0.90
C LEU A 215 -15.94 12.08 -0.45
N ASP A 216 -16.93 12.93 -0.71
CA ASP A 216 -17.12 13.68 -1.96
C ASP A 216 -15.85 14.38 -2.45
N LYS A 217 -15.16 15.09 -1.57
CA LYS A 217 -13.98 15.90 -1.94
C LYS A 217 -12.81 15.09 -2.48
N ASP A 218 -12.78 13.78 -2.23
CA ASP A 218 -11.66 12.89 -2.56
C ASP A 218 -11.81 12.19 -3.91
N ILE A 219 -12.96 12.37 -4.57
CA ILE A 219 -13.22 11.81 -5.91
C ILE A 219 -13.69 12.90 -6.89
N ALA A 220 -13.48 12.67 -8.18
CA ALA A 220 -13.97 13.52 -9.26
C ALA A 220 -14.75 12.70 -10.27
N PHE A 221 -15.91 13.24 -10.72
CA PHE A 221 -16.78 12.61 -11.68
C PHE A 221 -16.30 12.82 -13.12
N CYS A 222 -16.23 11.73 -13.86
CA CYS A 222 -15.98 11.74 -15.30
C CYS A 222 -17.29 11.94 -16.06
N ASP A 223 -17.26 12.71 -17.15
CA ASP A 223 -18.43 12.96 -17.98
C ASP A 223 -18.86 11.73 -18.78
N THR A 224 -17.90 10.88 -19.15
CA THR A 224 -18.15 9.69 -19.95
C THR A 224 -17.33 8.49 -19.46
N LYS A 225 -17.83 7.28 -19.77
CA LYS A 225 -17.07 6.03 -19.55
C LYS A 225 -15.71 6.05 -20.28
N SER A 226 -15.67 6.62 -21.49
CA SER A 226 -14.42 6.72 -22.25
C SER A 226 -13.39 7.62 -21.58
N GLN A 227 -13.80 8.78 -21.04
CA GLN A 227 -12.93 9.65 -20.27
C GLN A 227 -12.35 8.91 -19.05
N TRP A 228 -13.22 8.21 -18.32
CA TRP A 228 -12.85 7.43 -17.15
C TRP A 228 -11.84 6.33 -17.50
N LEU A 229 -12.12 5.48 -18.50
CA LEU A 229 -11.22 4.42 -18.95
C LEU A 229 -9.86 4.96 -19.41
N ASN A 230 -9.86 6.06 -20.17
CA ASN A 230 -8.64 6.67 -20.69
C ASN A 230 -7.69 7.19 -19.59
N MET A 231 -8.21 7.51 -18.40
CA MET A 231 -7.39 8.00 -17.31
C MET A 231 -6.69 6.88 -16.55
N TRP A 232 -7.42 5.82 -16.18
CA TRP A 232 -6.90 4.83 -15.25
C TRP A 232 -6.50 3.49 -15.88
N GLN A 233 -7.17 3.11 -16.98
CA GLN A 233 -6.93 1.80 -17.58
C GLN A 233 -5.55 1.75 -18.23
N THR A 234 -4.70 0.88 -17.71
CA THR A 234 -3.37 0.60 -18.26
C THR A 234 -3.40 -0.72 -19.00
N SER A 235 -2.51 -0.85 -19.97
CA SER A 235 -2.25 -2.13 -20.64
C SER A 235 -0.82 -2.53 -20.33
N ALA A 236 -0.65 -3.76 -19.91
CA ALA A 236 0.62 -4.24 -19.44
C ALA A 236 1.68 -4.37 -20.56
N ASP A 237 1.27 -4.36 -21.85
CA ASP A 237 2.15 -4.33 -23.03
C ASP A 237 2.54 -2.90 -23.45
N LYS A 238 2.10 -1.86 -22.70
CA LYS A 238 2.38 -0.46 -23.01
C LYS A 238 3.31 0.18 -21.99
N SER A 239 4.10 1.12 -22.47
CA SER A 239 4.96 1.99 -21.68
C SER A 239 4.47 3.45 -21.69
N ASP A 240 3.15 3.67 -21.83
CA ASP A 240 2.51 4.98 -21.88
C ASP A 240 2.04 5.48 -20.49
N PHE A 241 2.53 4.87 -19.43
CA PHE A 241 2.23 5.22 -18.04
C PHE A 241 3.44 4.97 -17.14
N ILE A 242 3.38 5.52 -15.95
CA ILE A 242 4.28 5.16 -14.84
C ILE A 242 3.53 4.39 -13.78
N VAL A 243 4.26 3.57 -13.01
CA VAL A 243 3.81 2.98 -11.74
C VAL A 243 4.73 3.42 -10.61
N VAL A 244 4.16 3.79 -9.47
CA VAL A 244 4.92 4.15 -8.25
C VAL A 244 5.43 2.87 -7.59
N THR A 245 6.74 2.84 -7.28
CA THR A 245 7.46 1.65 -6.79
C THR A 245 8.11 1.85 -5.42
N THR A 246 7.71 2.89 -4.69
CA THR A 246 8.03 3.11 -3.26
C THR A 246 6.75 3.14 -2.45
N ASP A 247 6.85 3.06 -1.12
CA ASP A 247 5.74 3.23 -0.17
C ASP A 247 4.85 4.41 -0.55
N TYR A 248 5.41 5.63 -0.54
CA TYR A 248 4.80 6.83 -1.11
C TYR A 248 5.85 7.93 -1.39
N PHE A 249 5.45 8.92 -2.17
CA PHE A 249 6.08 10.22 -2.22
C PHE A 249 5.03 11.31 -2.51
N THR A 250 5.36 12.56 -2.18
CA THR A 250 4.53 13.73 -2.47
C THR A 250 5.05 14.48 -3.68
N LEU A 251 4.14 14.93 -4.54
CA LEU A 251 4.47 15.88 -5.61
C LEU A 251 4.94 17.19 -5.00
N SER A 252 5.90 17.84 -5.67
CA SER A 252 6.47 19.09 -5.17
C SER A 252 5.39 20.15 -4.97
N GLU A 253 5.44 20.84 -3.85
CA GLU A 253 4.58 21.99 -3.61
C GLU A 253 4.88 23.12 -4.59
N SER A 254 3.83 23.79 -5.06
CA SER A 254 3.95 24.93 -5.98
C SER A 254 2.75 25.86 -5.88
N HIS A 255 3.01 27.14 -5.65
CA HIS A 255 1.97 28.17 -5.71
C HIS A 255 1.39 28.37 -7.12
N TYR A 256 2.14 27.99 -8.15
CA TYR A 256 1.72 28.12 -9.56
C TYR A 256 0.90 26.92 -10.05
N ALA A 257 0.88 25.82 -9.30
CA ALA A 257 0.13 24.62 -9.64
C ALA A 257 -0.55 24.03 -8.39
N PRO A 258 -1.47 24.76 -7.75
CA PRO A 258 -2.07 24.33 -6.47
C PRO A 258 -2.83 23.01 -6.61
N ALA A 259 -3.41 22.71 -7.77
CA ALA A 259 -4.16 21.48 -8.00
C ALA A 259 -3.29 20.20 -8.00
N THR A 260 -1.99 20.30 -8.25
CA THR A 260 -1.05 19.18 -8.21
C THR A 260 -0.10 19.23 -7.02
N SER A 261 -0.14 20.34 -6.26
CA SER A 261 0.76 20.61 -5.14
C SER A 261 0.51 19.67 -3.97
N GLY A 262 1.56 19.00 -3.49
CA GLY A 262 1.48 18.16 -2.31
C GLY A 262 0.64 16.88 -2.46
N VAL A 263 0.22 16.54 -3.68
CA VAL A 263 -0.53 15.30 -3.90
C VAL A 263 0.36 14.09 -3.60
N LYS A 264 -0.10 13.22 -2.73
CA LYS A 264 0.59 11.99 -2.33
C LYS A 264 0.28 10.86 -3.31
N LEU A 265 1.32 10.21 -3.79
CA LEU A 265 1.24 9.03 -4.67
C LEU A 265 1.85 7.84 -3.93
N THR A 266 1.08 6.76 -3.82
CA THR A 266 1.45 5.55 -3.06
C THR A 266 1.78 4.39 -4.01
N MET A 267 2.47 3.37 -3.50
CA MET A 267 2.88 2.19 -4.26
C MET A 267 1.72 1.60 -5.06
N GLY A 268 1.98 1.29 -6.33
CA GLY A 268 0.98 0.76 -7.26
C GLY A 268 0.08 1.82 -7.90
N THR A 269 0.21 3.12 -7.55
CA THR A 269 -0.44 4.20 -8.30
C THR A 269 0.08 4.23 -9.74
N THR A 270 -0.83 4.26 -10.72
CA THR A 270 -0.49 4.39 -12.13
C THR A 270 -0.99 5.72 -12.69
N LEU A 271 -0.15 6.42 -13.43
CA LEU A 271 -0.50 7.68 -14.11
C LEU A 271 -0.07 7.61 -15.57
N LYS A 272 -0.98 7.99 -16.49
CA LYS A 272 -0.66 8.08 -17.92
C LYS A 272 0.37 9.15 -18.19
N LEU A 273 1.36 8.83 -19.01
CA LEU A 273 2.33 9.81 -19.51
C LEU A 273 1.69 10.72 -20.55
N VAL A 274 2.11 11.97 -20.55
CA VAL A 274 1.79 12.91 -21.62
C VAL A 274 2.59 12.48 -22.86
N PRO A 275 1.95 12.34 -24.05
CA PRO A 275 2.66 12.04 -25.28
C PRO A 275 3.78 13.05 -25.55
N GLU A 276 4.92 12.59 -26.05
CA GLU A 276 6.12 13.43 -26.23
C GLU A 276 5.84 14.72 -27.01
N ASN A 277 5.03 14.65 -28.06
CA ASN A 277 4.68 15.82 -28.89
C ASN A 277 3.76 16.82 -28.16
N ASP A 278 3.09 16.39 -27.10
CA ASP A 278 2.16 17.21 -26.32
C ASP A 278 2.80 17.78 -25.03
N ILE A 279 4.06 17.45 -24.77
CA ILE A 279 4.77 17.94 -23.57
C ILE A 279 5.09 19.44 -23.75
N PRO A 280 4.50 20.31 -22.92
CA PRO A 280 4.83 21.74 -22.96
C PRO A 280 6.25 21.98 -22.43
N ARG A 281 6.89 23.04 -22.89
CA ARG A 281 8.26 23.40 -22.41
C ARG A 281 8.29 23.73 -20.92
N ASN A 282 7.22 24.33 -20.44
CA ASN A 282 7.06 24.75 -19.04
C ASN A 282 5.67 24.37 -18.54
N ILE A 283 5.59 23.95 -17.29
CA ILE A 283 4.35 23.71 -16.55
C ILE A 283 4.46 24.46 -15.26
N ALA A 284 3.51 25.37 -14.98
CA ALA A 284 3.46 26.12 -13.74
C ALA A 284 4.82 26.76 -13.37
N MET A 285 5.44 27.47 -14.30
CA MET A 285 6.73 28.13 -14.15
C MET A 285 7.94 27.20 -13.94
N ARG A 286 7.75 25.89 -14.09
CA ARG A 286 8.83 24.89 -14.06
C ARG A 286 9.10 24.33 -15.45
N GLY A 287 10.40 24.19 -15.81
CA GLY A 287 10.81 23.41 -16.98
C GLY A 287 10.54 21.90 -16.77
N THR A 288 10.29 21.22 -17.87
CA THR A 288 9.94 19.77 -17.85
C THR A 288 11.15 18.84 -17.86
N TRP A 289 12.36 19.38 -17.98
CA TRP A 289 13.58 18.58 -18.06
C TRP A 289 13.78 17.71 -16.82
N ASN A 290 14.21 16.47 -17.03
CA ASN A 290 14.47 15.47 -15.99
C ASN A 290 13.25 15.19 -15.11
N ASN A 291 12.05 15.29 -15.71
CA ASN A 291 10.82 14.87 -15.06
C ASN A 291 10.03 13.92 -15.96
N TYR A 292 9.38 12.94 -15.38
CA TYR A 292 8.24 12.31 -16.01
C TYR A 292 7.08 13.30 -16.03
N VAL A 293 6.46 13.45 -17.19
CA VAL A 293 5.32 14.35 -17.39
C VAL A 293 4.07 13.49 -17.49
N ALA A 294 3.22 13.51 -16.46
CA ALA A 294 2.09 12.61 -16.36
C ALA A 294 0.77 13.37 -16.15
N TYR A 295 -0.34 12.77 -16.61
CA TYR A 295 -1.67 13.26 -16.31
C TYR A 295 -2.08 12.87 -14.89
N LEU A 296 -2.52 13.86 -14.13
CA LEU A 296 -3.04 13.70 -12.76
C LEU A 296 -4.54 14.02 -12.77
N PRO A 297 -5.41 13.17 -12.22
CA PRO A 297 -6.80 13.52 -12.00
C PRO A 297 -6.88 14.56 -10.88
N THR A 298 -7.64 15.63 -11.13
CA THR A 298 -7.98 16.65 -10.14
C THR A 298 -9.48 16.91 -10.21
N ARG A 299 -10.00 17.68 -9.26
CA ARG A 299 -11.41 17.96 -9.11
C ARG A 299 -11.68 19.46 -9.27
N ASP A 300 -12.62 19.84 -10.14
CA ASP A 300 -13.11 21.21 -10.22
C ASP A 300 -14.06 21.57 -9.07
N ALA A 301 -14.50 22.81 -9.03
CA ALA A 301 -15.44 23.32 -8.02
C ALA A 301 -16.83 22.63 -8.06
N ASN A 302 -17.17 21.99 -9.19
CA ASN A 302 -18.44 21.28 -9.40
C ASN A 302 -18.31 19.75 -9.16
N GLY A 303 -17.15 19.28 -8.72
CA GLY A 303 -16.91 17.87 -8.51
C GLY A 303 -16.56 17.08 -9.77
N ARG A 304 -16.26 17.74 -10.89
CA ARG A 304 -15.93 17.07 -12.15
C ARG A 304 -14.44 16.87 -12.30
N LEU A 305 -14.09 15.85 -13.07
CA LEU A 305 -12.71 15.54 -13.39
C LEU A 305 -12.08 16.64 -14.25
N GLU A 306 -11.02 17.21 -13.75
CA GLU A 306 -10.03 17.93 -14.54
C GLU A 306 -8.77 17.08 -14.69
N LYS A 307 -8.20 17.10 -15.90
CA LYS A 307 -6.95 16.43 -16.20
C LYS A 307 -5.81 17.44 -16.16
N GLN A 308 -5.07 17.46 -15.07
CA GLN A 308 -3.88 18.32 -14.90
C GLN A 308 -2.60 17.60 -15.34
N ILE A 309 -1.55 18.35 -15.62
CA ILE A 309 -0.22 17.80 -15.88
C ILE A 309 0.64 17.96 -14.63
N ALA A 310 1.17 16.84 -14.16
CA ALA A 310 2.09 16.78 -13.02
C ALA A 310 3.52 16.49 -13.50
N LEU A 311 4.49 17.11 -12.81
CA LEU A 311 5.92 16.84 -12.97
C LEU A 311 6.40 15.92 -11.85
N ILE A 312 6.88 14.75 -12.21
CA ILE A 312 7.45 13.77 -11.28
C ILE A 312 8.95 13.70 -11.56
N ALA A 313 9.75 14.17 -10.61
CA ALA A 313 11.20 14.20 -10.77
C ALA A 313 11.77 12.79 -11.03
N GLN A 314 12.73 12.69 -11.95
CA GLN A 314 13.33 11.41 -12.36
C GLN A 314 14.01 10.65 -11.21
N ASN A 315 14.32 11.33 -10.09
CA ASN A 315 14.87 10.73 -8.88
C ASN A 315 13.81 10.09 -7.95
N LYS A 316 12.53 10.09 -8.35
CA LYS A 316 11.47 9.40 -7.61
C LYS A 316 11.40 7.94 -8.03
N ASP A 317 11.09 7.07 -7.08
CA ASP A 317 10.94 5.64 -7.32
C ASP A 317 9.64 5.36 -8.11
N VAL A 318 9.75 5.45 -9.41
CA VAL A 318 8.70 5.09 -10.38
C VAL A 318 9.31 4.27 -11.51
N ASN A 319 8.50 3.42 -12.12
CA ASN A 319 8.86 2.68 -13.32
C ASN A 319 7.95 3.09 -14.49
N VAL A 320 8.50 3.17 -15.71
CA VAL A 320 7.72 3.35 -16.94
C VAL A 320 7.15 2.00 -17.37
N GLY A 321 5.83 1.88 -17.39
CA GLY A 321 5.13 0.60 -17.49
C GLY A 321 5.23 -0.20 -16.18
N TYR A 322 4.71 -1.42 -16.18
CA TYR A 322 4.85 -2.34 -15.05
C TYR A 322 6.26 -2.95 -15.00
N LEU A 323 6.73 -3.24 -13.79
CA LEU A 323 7.99 -3.98 -13.59
C LEU A 323 7.87 -5.42 -14.10
N PRO A 324 8.95 -6.05 -14.57
CA PRO A 324 9.00 -7.51 -14.73
C PRO A 324 8.72 -8.20 -13.39
N MET A 325 7.82 -9.18 -13.39
CA MET A 325 7.49 -9.92 -12.16
C MET A 325 8.56 -10.98 -11.91
N THR A 326 9.54 -10.63 -11.08
CA THR A 326 10.64 -11.51 -10.66
C THR A 326 10.70 -11.58 -9.13
N SER A 327 11.36 -12.60 -8.58
CA SER A 327 11.58 -12.70 -7.13
C SER A 327 12.35 -11.49 -6.59
N GLU A 328 13.40 -11.06 -7.29
CA GLU A 328 14.19 -9.90 -6.91
C GLU A 328 13.33 -8.65 -6.81
N ASN A 329 12.50 -8.37 -7.81
CA ASN A 329 11.63 -7.20 -7.80
C ASN A 329 10.56 -7.28 -6.71
N ILE A 330 9.98 -8.47 -6.43
CA ILE A 330 9.01 -8.64 -5.33
C ILE A 330 9.70 -8.34 -3.98
N VAL A 331 10.89 -8.88 -3.75
CA VAL A 331 11.68 -8.62 -2.54
C VAL A 331 12.03 -7.14 -2.43
N ASN A 332 12.60 -6.54 -3.49
CA ASN A 332 12.99 -5.11 -3.49
C ASN A 332 11.81 -4.18 -3.15
N LEU A 333 10.63 -4.43 -3.72
CA LEU A 333 9.41 -3.65 -3.44
C LEU A 333 8.92 -3.85 -2.01
N SER A 334 8.99 -5.08 -1.49
CA SER A 334 8.57 -5.38 -0.12
C SER A 334 9.38 -4.59 0.91
N PHE A 335 10.66 -4.42 0.67
CA PHE A 335 11.57 -3.67 1.54
C PHE A 335 11.35 -2.15 1.51
N LYS A 336 10.60 -1.62 0.55
CA LYS A 336 10.23 -0.19 0.53
C LYS A 336 9.31 0.21 1.69
N TYR A 337 8.66 -0.77 2.30
CA TYR A 337 7.81 -0.60 3.48
C TYR A 337 8.50 -0.96 4.81
N LEU A 338 9.74 -1.50 4.78
CA LEU A 338 10.39 -2.00 6.00
C LEU A 338 10.56 -0.89 7.05
N GLY A 339 9.94 -1.09 8.21
CA GLY A 339 9.92 -0.14 9.34
C GLY A 339 8.73 0.81 9.34
N ASP A 340 7.89 0.81 8.31
CA ASP A 340 6.67 1.61 8.28
C ASP A 340 5.68 1.15 9.34
N THR A 341 4.85 2.07 9.82
CA THR A 341 3.78 1.77 10.76
C THR A 341 2.73 0.87 10.11
N TYR A 342 2.20 -0.11 10.83
CA TYR A 342 0.99 -0.83 10.38
C TYR A 342 -0.18 0.14 10.25
N GLY A 343 -0.87 0.13 9.11
CA GLY A 343 -1.97 1.03 8.82
C GLY A 343 -3.19 0.27 8.29
N TRP A 344 -4.16 -0.03 9.17
CA TRP A 344 -5.41 -0.67 8.78
C TRP A 344 -6.13 0.11 7.68
N GLY A 345 -6.52 -0.57 6.59
CA GLY A 345 -7.25 0.05 5.48
C GLY A 345 -6.51 1.18 4.75
N GLY A 346 -5.18 1.30 4.88
CA GLY A 346 -4.39 2.38 4.32
C GLY A 346 -4.33 3.64 5.20
N MET A 347 -4.66 3.50 6.49
CA MET A 347 -4.45 4.55 7.48
C MET A 347 -2.96 4.82 7.72
N LEU A 348 -2.66 5.95 8.34
CA LEU A 348 -1.30 6.34 8.73
C LEU A 348 -0.29 6.37 7.56
N ASP A 349 -0.80 6.60 6.34
CA ASP A 349 -0.01 6.58 5.10
C ASP A 349 0.73 5.27 4.85
N SER A 350 0.22 4.15 5.37
CA SER A 350 0.86 2.85 5.36
C SER A 350 -0.10 1.74 4.92
N VAL A 351 0.19 0.51 5.29
CA VAL A 351 -0.49 -0.69 4.82
C VAL A 351 -0.82 -1.64 5.97
N ASP A 352 -1.92 -2.37 5.85
CA ASP A 352 -2.13 -3.62 6.58
C ASP A 352 -1.52 -4.81 5.82
N CYS A 353 -1.57 -6.00 6.42
CA CYS A 353 -0.91 -7.18 5.88
C CYS A 353 -1.34 -7.54 4.45
N SER A 354 -2.64 -7.50 4.14
CA SER A 354 -3.15 -7.84 2.82
C SER A 354 -3.00 -6.70 1.80
N ALA A 355 -3.08 -5.44 2.25
CA ALA A 355 -2.76 -4.28 1.42
C ALA A 355 -1.28 -4.24 1.05
N PHE A 356 -0.37 -4.63 1.96
CA PHE A 356 1.05 -4.78 1.70
C PHE A 356 1.31 -5.73 0.52
N VAL A 357 0.77 -6.95 0.56
CA VAL A 357 0.88 -7.92 -0.54
C VAL A 357 0.27 -7.34 -1.82
N ARG A 358 -0.97 -6.81 -1.75
CA ARG A 358 -1.67 -6.22 -2.90
C ARG A 358 -0.86 -5.10 -3.58
N ASN A 359 -0.25 -4.20 -2.80
CA ASN A 359 0.49 -3.07 -3.33
C ASN A 359 1.78 -3.50 -4.04
N VAL A 360 2.53 -4.44 -3.46
CA VAL A 360 3.71 -5.03 -4.08
C VAL A 360 3.36 -5.67 -5.43
N TYR A 361 2.32 -6.51 -5.47
CA TYR A 361 1.94 -7.19 -6.70
C TYR A 361 1.33 -6.26 -7.75
N LYS A 362 0.71 -5.16 -7.34
CA LYS A 362 0.18 -4.14 -8.25
C LYS A 362 1.27 -3.50 -9.12
N CYS A 363 2.52 -3.42 -8.64
CA CYS A 363 3.64 -2.89 -9.42
C CYS A 363 4.00 -3.74 -10.64
N PHE A 364 3.50 -4.97 -10.71
CA PHE A 364 3.63 -5.88 -11.87
C PHE A 364 2.36 -5.90 -12.74
N GLY A 365 1.32 -5.16 -12.36
CA GLY A 365 0.00 -5.21 -12.99
C GLY A 365 -0.86 -6.40 -12.56
N LEU A 366 -0.44 -7.14 -11.54
CA LEU A 366 -1.22 -8.25 -10.98
C LEU A 366 -2.21 -7.72 -9.94
N GLU A 367 -3.50 -7.99 -10.16
CA GLU A 367 -4.57 -7.55 -9.26
C GLU A 367 -4.83 -8.59 -8.18
N MET A 368 -4.54 -8.23 -6.92
CA MET A 368 -4.82 -9.08 -5.77
C MET A 368 -6.09 -8.61 -5.04
N PRO A 369 -6.91 -9.53 -4.52
CA PRO A 369 -8.07 -9.21 -3.69
C PRO A 369 -7.69 -8.42 -2.43
N ARG A 370 -8.68 -7.72 -1.83
CA ARG A 370 -8.45 -6.88 -0.65
C ARG A 370 -8.10 -7.67 0.60
N ASN A 371 -8.84 -8.73 0.89
CA ASN A 371 -8.76 -9.44 2.16
C ASN A 371 -7.90 -10.70 2.08
N THR A 372 -7.23 -11.03 3.17
CA THR A 372 -6.41 -12.23 3.33
C THR A 372 -7.12 -13.52 2.89
N ASN A 373 -8.39 -13.68 3.26
CA ASN A 373 -9.17 -14.87 2.87
C ASN A 373 -9.46 -14.92 1.37
N TRP A 374 -9.74 -13.78 0.74
CA TRP A 374 -9.98 -13.69 -0.70
C TRP A 374 -8.69 -13.88 -1.51
N GLN A 375 -7.55 -13.46 -0.96
CA GLN A 375 -6.24 -13.68 -1.59
C GLN A 375 -5.84 -15.15 -1.65
N LYS A 376 -6.42 -16.00 -0.82
CA LYS A 376 -6.20 -17.47 -0.89
C LYS A 376 -6.95 -18.15 -2.03
N GLU A 377 -7.97 -17.48 -2.57
CA GLU A 377 -8.83 -18.02 -3.64
C GLU A 377 -8.40 -17.59 -5.04
N VAL A 378 -7.28 -16.87 -5.16
CA VAL A 378 -6.83 -16.33 -6.45
C VAL A 378 -6.45 -17.45 -7.44
N PRO A 379 -6.50 -17.17 -8.76
CA PRO A 379 -5.99 -18.08 -9.77
C PRO A 379 -4.53 -18.44 -9.53
N GLY A 380 -4.16 -19.69 -9.86
CA GLY A 380 -2.84 -20.23 -9.62
C GLY A 380 -2.88 -21.47 -8.73
N THR A 381 -1.77 -21.81 -8.12
CA THR A 381 -1.73 -22.92 -7.16
C THR A 381 -1.95 -22.38 -5.75
N CYS A 382 -3.04 -22.85 -5.12
CA CYS A 382 -3.35 -22.56 -3.71
C CYS A 382 -3.21 -23.88 -2.92
N LEU A 383 -2.15 -23.99 -2.12
CA LEU A 383 -1.89 -25.17 -1.29
C LEU A 383 -2.51 -24.94 0.10
N ASN A 384 -3.49 -25.76 0.45
CA ASN A 384 -3.96 -25.85 1.84
C ASN A 384 -3.00 -26.76 2.62
N VAL A 385 -2.35 -26.19 3.63
CA VAL A 385 -1.37 -26.89 4.48
C VAL A 385 -1.84 -27.00 5.94
N SER A 386 -3.12 -26.76 6.21
CA SER A 386 -3.68 -26.76 7.58
C SER A 386 -3.39 -28.03 8.35
N ASP A 387 -3.49 -29.18 7.70
CA ASP A 387 -3.42 -30.50 8.34
C ASP A 387 -1.99 -31.04 8.47
N TYR A 388 -0.98 -30.32 7.96
CA TYR A 388 0.41 -30.74 8.07
C TYR A 388 1.03 -30.27 9.39
N ASP A 389 1.96 -31.08 9.90
CA ASP A 389 2.79 -30.67 11.03
C ASP A 389 3.79 -29.57 10.63
N SER A 390 4.37 -28.92 11.63
CA SER A 390 5.28 -27.78 11.42
C SER A 390 6.53 -28.15 10.62
N ALA A 391 7.05 -29.36 10.80
CA ALA A 391 8.23 -29.81 10.05
C ALA A 391 7.91 -29.97 8.56
N THR A 392 6.76 -30.57 8.24
CA THR A 392 6.27 -30.71 6.86
C THR A 392 5.99 -29.33 6.24
N LYS A 393 5.31 -28.43 6.99
CA LYS A 393 5.08 -27.03 6.53
C LYS A 393 6.40 -26.33 6.23
N ALA A 394 7.38 -26.39 7.15
CA ALA A 394 8.69 -25.79 6.94
C ALA A 394 9.39 -26.32 5.68
N ALA A 395 9.34 -27.64 5.45
CA ALA A 395 9.92 -28.25 4.28
C ALA A 395 9.24 -27.82 2.97
N ILE A 396 7.89 -27.71 2.96
CA ILE A 396 7.14 -27.19 1.79
C ILE A 396 7.51 -25.73 1.53
N ILE A 397 7.51 -24.88 2.57
CA ILE A 397 7.81 -23.45 2.43
C ILE A 397 9.23 -23.23 1.93
N SER A 398 10.21 -24.03 2.39
CA SER A 398 11.60 -23.91 1.96
C SER A 398 11.81 -24.20 0.47
N GLN A 399 10.85 -24.85 -0.20
CA GLN A 399 10.85 -25.09 -1.64
C GLN A 399 10.13 -23.99 -2.43
N CYS A 400 9.48 -23.06 -1.74
CA CYS A 400 8.81 -21.95 -2.40
C CYS A 400 9.83 -20.94 -2.96
N THR A 401 9.45 -20.31 -4.05
CA THR A 401 10.21 -19.20 -4.62
C THR A 401 10.09 -17.97 -3.71
N PRO A 402 11.18 -17.25 -3.38
CA PRO A 402 11.09 -15.98 -2.66
C PRO A 402 10.10 -15.03 -3.33
N GLY A 403 9.30 -14.35 -2.53
CA GLY A 403 8.16 -13.58 -3.02
C GLY A 403 6.82 -14.30 -2.88
N THR A 404 6.77 -15.60 -2.62
CA THR A 404 5.51 -16.36 -2.44
C THR A 404 4.71 -15.84 -1.25
N PRO A 405 3.41 -15.48 -1.42
CA PRO A 405 2.54 -15.14 -0.32
C PRO A 405 2.18 -16.35 0.54
N LEU A 406 2.34 -16.20 1.85
CA LEU A 406 1.93 -17.18 2.87
C LEU A 406 0.78 -16.62 3.70
N TYR A 407 -0.09 -17.50 4.17
CA TYR A 407 -1.33 -17.14 4.87
C TYR A 407 -1.51 -17.92 6.16
N MET A 408 -2.03 -17.23 7.17
CA MET A 408 -2.55 -17.84 8.39
C MET A 408 -3.85 -17.10 8.82
N PRO A 409 -4.63 -17.59 9.77
CA PRO A 409 -5.86 -16.92 10.18
C PRO A 409 -5.62 -15.45 10.57
N GLY A 410 -6.21 -14.53 9.80
CA GLY A 410 -6.13 -13.08 10.02
C GLY A 410 -4.82 -12.40 9.60
N HIS A 411 -3.91 -13.10 8.91
CA HIS A 411 -2.64 -12.50 8.50
C HIS A 411 -2.09 -13.08 7.20
N THR A 412 -1.33 -12.27 6.47
CA THR A 412 -0.58 -12.67 5.28
C THR A 412 0.80 -12.03 5.29
N MET A 413 1.75 -12.67 4.60
CA MET A 413 3.15 -12.31 4.57
C MET A 413 3.80 -12.73 3.27
N ILE A 414 4.94 -12.16 2.93
CA ILE A 414 5.75 -12.53 1.76
C ILE A 414 6.96 -13.32 2.24
N TYR A 415 7.15 -14.53 1.68
CA TYR A 415 8.30 -15.36 1.96
C TYR A 415 9.58 -14.78 1.36
N LEU A 416 10.65 -14.71 2.17
CA LEU A 416 11.95 -14.17 1.78
C LEU A 416 12.98 -15.26 1.49
N GLY A 417 12.97 -16.34 2.24
CA GLY A 417 13.96 -17.42 2.12
C GLY A 417 14.10 -18.24 3.40
N THR A 418 14.95 -19.26 3.32
CA THR A 418 15.28 -20.15 4.45
C THR A 418 16.77 -20.07 4.77
N ILE A 419 17.09 -19.77 6.03
CA ILE A 419 18.46 -19.71 6.56
C ILE A 419 18.56 -20.73 7.69
N GLU A 420 19.52 -21.65 7.58
CA GLU A 420 19.76 -22.70 8.58
C GLU A 420 18.48 -23.45 9.02
N GLY A 421 17.61 -23.74 8.07
CA GLY A 421 16.34 -24.43 8.30
C GLY A 421 15.20 -23.57 8.83
N THR A 422 15.43 -22.28 9.10
CA THR A 422 14.41 -21.31 9.54
C THR A 422 13.86 -20.53 8.36
N ASN A 423 12.53 -20.54 8.19
CA ASN A 423 11.83 -19.79 7.16
C ASN A 423 11.59 -18.35 7.62
N TYR A 424 11.96 -17.37 6.80
CA TYR A 424 11.80 -15.93 7.06
C TYR A 424 10.77 -15.30 6.12
N VAL A 425 10.06 -14.32 6.65
CA VAL A 425 9.03 -13.56 5.94
C VAL A 425 9.15 -12.07 6.23
N ILE A 426 8.56 -11.25 5.36
CA ILE A 426 8.32 -9.83 5.60
C ILE A 426 6.81 -9.58 5.58
N SER A 427 6.29 -8.82 6.53
CA SER A 427 4.87 -8.47 6.60
C SER A 427 4.60 -7.21 7.41
N ALA A 428 3.47 -6.56 7.12
CA ALA A 428 2.88 -5.56 8.01
C ALA A 428 2.17 -6.30 9.15
N LEU A 429 2.68 -6.21 10.37
CA LEU A 429 2.22 -6.99 11.52
C LEU A 429 1.76 -6.10 12.68
N GLY A 430 0.70 -6.54 13.40
CA GLY A 430 0.18 -5.87 14.59
C GLY A 430 0.95 -6.25 15.84
N SER A 431 0.97 -7.54 16.20
CA SER A 431 1.63 -8.01 17.42
C SER A 431 2.17 -9.43 17.28
N THR A 432 3.33 -9.69 17.89
CA THR A 432 3.96 -11.00 17.95
C THR A 432 4.95 -11.08 19.11
N SER A 433 5.38 -12.31 19.48
CA SER A 433 6.54 -12.52 20.34
C SER A 433 7.84 -12.35 19.55
N ASP A 434 8.95 -12.44 20.29
CA ASP A 434 10.29 -12.65 19.74
C ASP A 434 10.62 -14.15 19.67
N SER A 435 11.51 -14.57 18.78
CA SER A 435 11.92 -15.96 18.60
C SER A 435 12.85 -16.47 19.71
N SER A 436 13.30 -15.60 20.61
CA SER A 436 14.17 -15.97 21.76
C SER A 436 13.54 -16.95 22.76
N GLY A 437 12.27 -17.34 22.54
CA GLY A 437 11.53 -18.29 23.36
C GLY A 437 10.74 -17.67 24.53
N ALA A 438 10.87 -16.38 24.76
CA ALA A 438 10.00 -15.67 25.70
C ALA A 438 8.62 -15.44 25.07
N LEU A 439 7.56 -15.86 25.78
CA LEU A 439 6.17 -15.65 25.33
C LEU A 439 5.68 -14.23 25.68
N ASP A 440 6.51 -13.23 25.56
CA ASP A 440 6.09 -11.84 25.76
C ASP A 440 5.63 -11.26 24.42
N VAL A 441 4.35 -11.43 24.11
CA VAL A 441 3.74 -10.88 22.89
C VAL A 441 3.54 -9.38 23.07
N LYS A 442 4.24 -8.61 22.24
CA LYS A 442 4.20 -7.15 22.24
C LYS A 442 3.50 -6.62 20.98
N VAL A 443 2.93 -5.44 21.13
CA VAL A 443 2.47 -4.64 20.00
C VAL A 443 3.70 -4.16 19.25
N GLN A 444 3.74 -4.43 17.95
CA GLN A 444 4.79 -3.98 17.02
C GLN A 444 4.26 -2.88 16.10
N ASN A 445 3.07 -3.08 15.50
CA ASN A 445 2.43 -2.19 14.54
C ASN A 445 3.41 -1.64 13.50
N THR A 446 4.14 -2.54 12.84
CA THR A 446 5.20 -2.19 11.89
C THR A 446 5.30 -3.20 10.75
N VAL A 447 5.95 -2.79 9.67
CA VAL A 447 6.43 -3.74 8.65
C VAL A 447 7.79 -4.26 9.07
N ALA A 448 7.89 -5.57 9.29
CA ALA A 448 9.12 -6.19 9.79
C ALA A 448 9.43 -7.53 9.12
N ILE A 449 10.69 -7.90 9.21
CA ILE A 449 11.17 -9.25 8.90
C ILE A 449 11.06 -10.08 10.19
N THR A 450 10.47 -11.26 10.06
CA THR A 450 10.35 -12.22 11.17
C THR A 450 10.62 -13.64 10.69
N PRO A 451 11.18 -14.50 11.56
CA PRO A 451 11.12 -15.94 11.32
C PRO A 451 9.71 -16.46 11.59
N LEU A 452 9.32 -17.55 10.97
CA LEU A 452 8.04 -18.21 11.26
C LEU A 452 7.98 -18.88 12.64
N THR A 453 9.08 -18.85 13.41
CA THR A 453 9.16 -19.36 14.78
C THR A 453 8.64 -18.39 15.84
N VAL A 454 8.38 -17.11 15.49
CA VAL A 454 7.70 -16.17 16.39
C VAL A 454 6.32 -16.68 16.79
N ARG A 455 5.83 -16.29 17.98
CA ARG A 455 4.62 -16.87 18.58
C ARG A 455 3.47 -15.88 18.68
N ARG A 456 2.27 -16.44 18.66
CA ARG A 456 1.01 -15.76 18.98
C ARG A 456 0.70 -15.85 20.48
N LYS A 457 -0.31 -15.10 20.94
CA LYS A 457 -0.78 -15.12 22.33
C LYS A 457 -1.18 -16.52 22.84
N ASN A 458 -1.55 -17.43 21.94
CA ASN A 458 -1.90 -18.81 22.28
C ASN A 458 -0.71 -19.77 22.27
N GLU A 459 0.51 -19.25 22.33
CA GLU A 459 1.79 -19.98 22.36
C GLU A 459 2.18 -20.74 21.11
N THR A 460 1.31 -20.83 20.11
CA THR A 460 1.65 -21.46 18.83
C THR A 460 2.53 -20.55 17.99
N THR A 461 3.43 -21.14 17.21
CA THR A 461 4.28 -20.40 16.28
C THR A 461 3.46 -19.91 15.05
N TRP A 462 3.97 -18.93 14.32
CA TRP A 462 3.37 -18.58 13.04
C TRP A 462 3.42 -19.78 12.08
N LEU A 463 4.49 -20.57 12.10
CA LEU A 463 4.61 -21.78 11.27
C LEU A 463 3.47 -22.79 11.55
N ASP A 464 3.13 -23.03 12.84
CA ASP A 464 2.00 -23.90 13.22
C ASP A 464 0.68 -23.40 12.61
N ASN A 465 0.53 -22.08 12.51
CA ASN A 465 -0.69 -21.43 12.06
C ASN A 465 -0.76 -21.22 10.53
N ILE A 466 0.33 -21.41 9.77
CA ILE A 466 0.26 -21.35 8.30
C ILE A 466 -0.77 -22.36 7.81
N ASN A 467 -1.74 -21.86 7.05
CA ASN A 467 -2.82 -22.66 6.46
C ASN A 467 -2.92 -22.55 4.93
N GLY A 468 -2.23 -21.58 4.33
CA GLY A 468 -2.26 -21.39 2.89
C GLY A 468 -0.91 -20.93 2.33
N ILE A 469 -0.56 -21.46 1.17
CA ILE A 469 0.59 -21.02 0.35
C ILE A 469 0.02 -20.76 -1.05
N VAL A 470 0.19 -19.53 -1.55
CA VAL A 470 -0.36 -19.15 -2.85
C VAL A 470 0.76 -18.86 -3.83
N ILE A 471 0.71 -19.51 -4.99
CA ILE A 471 1.67 -19.33 -6.08
C ILE A 471 0.90 -18.79 -7.29
N PRO A 472 0.74 -17.46 -7.42
CA PRO A 472 -0.09 -16.84 -8.47
C PRO A 472 0.43 -17.12 -9.87
N TRP A 473 1.75 -17.31 -10.04
CA TRP A 473 2.39 -17.57 -11.32
C TRP A 473 2.28 -19.00 -11.82
N ASN A 474 1.77 -19.92 -11.02
CA ASN A 474 1.52 -21.29 -11.44
C ASN A 474 0.07 -21.44 -11.94
N LEU A 475 -0.27 -20.74 -13.03
CA LEU A 475 -1.58 -20.80 -13.67
C LEU A 475 -1.75 -22.15 -14.40
N GLN A 476 -2.78 -22.87 -14.07
CA GLN A 476 -3.22 -24.07 -14.79
C GLN A 476 -3.98 -23.74 -16.07
#